data_84f068c1eea661938e770c48803569a4
#
_entry.id   84f068c1eea661938e770c48803569a4
#
_cell.length_a   1.000
_cell.length_b   1.000
_cell.length_c   1.000
_cell.angle_alpha   90.00
_cell.angle_beta   90.00
_cell.angle_gamma   90.00
#
_symmetry.space_group_name_H-M   'P 1'
#
loop_
_entity.id
_entity.type
_entity.pdbx_description
1 polymer ?
#
loop_
_entity_poly.entity_id
_entity_poly.type
_entity_poly.pdbx_seq_one_letter_code
_entity_poly.pdbx_strand_id
1 'polypeptide(L)'
;MSAGYEVLMEKPITPKKEELLSLRDLAKVKGVNLFVCHVLRYTPFYRSIKQNILDGKIGKITSIEMSEHVCNMHYVESYVVGKWRSEKECGSTFLLAKSCHDTDRMCWFNNVTEPEEVASFGDRKIFIPENAPEGHTETCHTCPCEPTCKYSTNRIFLRSKCFRERIMLDIHKPQSEITEEDIKNQGINSSYGRCVYEDKDLLDRQNMIVKFKNGSIGTFNLVAGSAKGERYIHIVGEDGEIFGALSDNKYTLRRYDFVTDTFKDEVEDVSLDVLNCGHSGGDVALMRDV
;
A
#
# COMPACT_ATOMS: atom_id res chain seq x y z
N MET A 1 8.43 -14.02 -21.31
CA MET A 1 7.60 -13.71 -22.52
C MET A 1 8.31 -14.01 -23.84
N SER A 2 9.49 -13.46 -24.12
CA SER A 2 10.16 -13.71 -25.41
C SER A 2 10.44 -15.19 -25.70
N ALA A 3 10.62 -16.03 -24.70
CA ALA A 3 10.82 -17.47 -24.78
C ALA A 3 9.50 -18.29 -24.73
N GLY A 4 8.34 -17.65 -24.78
CA GLY A 4 7.04 -18.31 -24.72
C GLY A 4 6.50 -18.65 -23.32
N TYR A 5 7.20 -18.22 -22.26
CA TYR A 5 6.71 -18.43 -20.89
C TYR A 5 5.67 -17.39 -20.49
N GLU A 6 4.67 -17.81 -19.76
CA GLU A 6 3.81 -16.93 -18.98
C GLU A 6 4.61 -16.29 -17.84
N VAL A 7 4.21 -15.11 -17.41
CA VAL A 7 4.97 -14.32 -16.44
C VAL A 7 4.05 -13.85 -15.32
N LEU A 8 4.38 -14.21 -14.08
CA LEU A 8 3.85 -13.59 -12.88
C LEU A 8 4.83 -12.51 -12.42
N MET A 9 4.39 -11.25 -12.43
CA MET A 9 5.25 -10.09 -12.19
C MET A 9 4.85 -9.37 -10.91
N GLU A 10 5.85 -9.12 -10.04
CA GLU A 10 5.64 -8.30 -8.85
C GLU A 10 5.38 -6.83 -9.20
N LYS A 11 4.60 -6.19 -8.33
CA LYS A 11 4.34 -4.75 -8.37
C LYS A 11 5.44 -3.97 -7.61
N PRO A 12 5.68 -2.72 -7.95
CA PRO A 12 5.22 -2.01 -9.14
C PRO A 12 5.97 -2.48 -10.40
N ILE A 13 5.29 -2.53 -11.52
CA ILE A 13 5.87 -3.06 -12.77
C ILE A 13 7.03 -2.17 -13.24
N THR A 14 6.75 -0.88 -13.44
CA THR A 14 7.69 0.14 -13.90
C THR A 14 7.11 1.53 -13.66
N PRO A 15 7.92 2.56 -13.40
CA PRO A 15 7.48 3.94 -13.36
C PRO A 15 7.29 4.56 -14.75
N LYS A 16 7.71 3.87 -15.83
CA LYS A 16 7.72 4.41 -17.18
C LYS A 16 6.59 3.83 -18.02
N LYS A 17 5.72 4.73 -18.50
CA LYS A 17 4.57 4.36 -19.33
C LYS A 17 4.96 3.58 -20.59
N GLU A 18 6.03 3.98 -21.24
CA GLU A 18 6.53 3.37 -22.48
C GLU A 18 6.96 1.91 -22.27
N GLU A 19 7.62 1.64 -21.14
CA GLU A 19 8.01 0.27 -20.76
C GLU A 19 6.78 -0.60 -20.48
N LEU A 20 5.77 -0.06 -19.76
CA LEU A 20 4.52 -0.75 -19.50
C LEU A 20 3.77 -1.12 -20.79
N LEU A 21 3.68 -0.17 -21.70
CA LEU A 21 3.05 -0.41 -23.02
C LEU A 21 3.82 -1.45 -23.84
N SER A 22 5.14 -1.40 -23.82
CA SER A 22 6.00 -2.38 -24.50
C SER A 22 5.83 -3.79 -23.92
N LEU A 23 5.71 -3.94 -22.61
CA LEU A 23 5.44 -5.23 -21.96
C LEU A 23 4.07 -5.78 -22.36
N ARG A 24 3.03 -4.94 -22.33
CA ARG A 24 1.68 -5.31 -22.77
C ARG A 24 1.66 -5.79 -24.23
N ASP A 25 2.31 -5.04 -25.11
CA ASP A 25 2.32 -5.33 -26.54
C ASP A 25 3.14 -6.58 -26.84
N LEU A 26 4.26 -6.80 -26.14
CA LEU A 26 5.04 -8.02 -26.22
C LEU A 26 4.21 -9.25 -25.80
N ALA A 27 3.46 -9.16 -24.68
CA ALA A 27 2.60 -10.24 -24.23
C ALA A 27 1.55 -10.60 -25.31
N LYS A 28 0.91 -9.59 -25.90
CA LYS A 28 -0.06 -9.77 -27.00
C LYS A 28 0.56 -10.43 -28.22
N VAL A 29 1.72 -9.94 -28.68
CA VAL A 29 2.42 -10.48 -29.86
C VAL A 29 2.86 -11.93 -29.65
N LYS A 30 3.26 -12.28 -28.42
CA LYS A 30 3.70 -13.63 -28.09
C LYS A 30 2.56 -14.58 -27.72
N GLY A 31 1.33 -14.07 -27.53
CA GLY A 31 0.19 -14.87 -27.09
C GLY A 31 0.39 -15.49 -25.70
N VAL A 32 1.11 -14.81 -24.81
CA VAL A 32 1.40 -15.27 -23.44
C VAL A 32 0.71 -14.37 -22.42
N ASN A 33 0.35 -14.94 -21.26
CA ASN A 33 -0.23 -14.17 -20.18
C ASN A 33 0.85 -13.44 -19.36
N LEU A 34 0.52 -12.20 -18.99
CA LEU A 34 1.28 -11.40 -18.03
C LEU A 34 0.35 -11.10 -16.85
N PHE A 35 0.60 -11.78 -15.73
CA PHE A 35 -0.13 -11.59 -14.48
C PHE A 35 0.62 -10.58 -13.60
N VAL A 36 -0.10 -9.65 -13.01
CA VAL A 36 0.47 -8.67 -12.08
C VAL A 36 0.03 -9.00 -10.66
N CYS A 37 0.97 -9.05 -9.71
CA CYS A 37 0.72 -9.40 -8.31
C CYS A 37 -0.03 -8.28 -7.56
N HIS A 38 -1.24 -7.93 -7.99
CA HIS A 38 -2.16 -7.08 -7.24
C HIS A 38 -2.92 -7.91 -6.19
N VAL A 39 -2.16 -8.48 -5.25
CA VAL A 39 -2.60 -9.45 -4.25
C VAL A 39 -3.81 -9.02 -3.42
N LEU A 40 -4.02 -7.72 -3.23
CA LEU A 40 -5.16 -7.22 -2.45
C LEU A 40 -6.51 -7.47 -3.14
N ARG A 41 -6.57 -7.65 -4.45
CA ARG A 41 -7.80 -8.10 -5.13
C ARG A 41 -8.26 -9.48 -4.64
N TYR A 42 -7.33 -10.28 -4.13
CA TYR A 42 -7.54 -11.67 -3.71
C TYR A 42 -7.85 -11.81 -2.22
N THR A 43 -7.80 -10.71 -1.44
CA THR A 43 -8.20 -10.77 -0.04
C THR A 43 -9.70 -11.03 0.09
N PRO A 44 -10.15 -11.83 1.06
CA PRO A 44 -11.58 -12.08 1.28
C PRO A 44 -12.39 -10.79 1.41
N PHE A 45 -11.86 -9.80 2.13
CA PHE A 45 -12.49 -8.50 2.33
C PHE A 45 -12.82 -7.80 0.99
N TYR A 46 -11.85 -7.63 0.11
CA TYR A 46 -12.09 -6.93 -1.16
C TYR A 46 -12.81 -7.78 -2.20
N ARG A 47 -12.63 -9.10 -2.18
CA ARG A 47 -13.41 -10.01 -3.05
C ARG A 47 -14.90 -9.96 -2.70
N SER A 48 -15.24 -9.98 -1.40
CA SER A 48 -16.63 -9.88 -0.94
C SER A 48 -17.27 -8.54 -1.33
N ILE A 49 -16.55 -7.42 -1.13
CA ILE A 49 -17.00 -6.09 -1.59
C ILE A 49 -17.24 -6.10 -3.11
N LYS A 50 -16.28 -6.63 -3.88
CA LYS A 50 -16.43 -6.70 -5.35
C LYS A 50 -17.62 -7.54 -5.76
N GLN A 51 -17.88 -8.65 -5.08
CA GLN A 51 -19.04 -9.50 -5.37
C GLN A 51 -20.35 -8.73 -5.12
N ASN A 52 -20.47 -8.01 -4.01
CA ASN A 52 -21.66 -7.19 -3.73
C ASN A 52 -21.88 -6.09 -4.80
N ILE A 53 -20.80 -5.51 -5.35
CA ILE A 53 -20.90 -4.56 -6.47
C ILE A 53 -21.40 -5.27 -7.73
N LEU A 54 -20.85 -6.46 -8.06
CA LEU A 54 -21.26 -7.25 -9.24
C LEU A 54 -22.71 -7.75 -9.14
N ASP A 55 -23.16 -8.07 -7.93
CA ASP A 55 -24.55 -8.45 -7.63
C ASP A 55 -25.52 -7.25 -7.69
N GLY A 56 -25.00 -6.03 -7.95
CA GLY A 56 -25.81 -4.82 -8.07
C GLY A 56 -26.39 -4.30 -6.74
N LYS A 57 -25.86 -4.76 -5.59
CA LYS A 57 -26.44 -4.43 -4.28
C LYS A 57 -26.44 -2.94 -3.92
N ILE A 58 -25.58 -2.15 -4.55
CA ILE A 58 -25.50 -0.69 -4.35
C ILE A 58 -25.84 0.11 -5.62
N GLY A 59 -26.27 -0.54 -6.71
CA GLY A 59 -26.50 0.12 -7.98
C GLY A 59 -25.20 0.58 -8.66
N LYS A 60 -25.30 1.58 -9.55
CA LYS A 60 -24.11 2.13 -10.22
C LYS A 60 -23.29 2.98 -9.26
N ILE A 61 -21.98 2.78 -9.30
CA ILE A 61 -21.05 3.55 -8.46
C ILE A 61 -21.05 5.02 -8.88
N THR A 62 -21.21 5.90 -7.89
CA THR A 62 -21.14 7.35 -8.03
C THR A 62 -19.87 7.93 -7.40
N SER A 63 -19.42 7.36 -6.27
CA SER A 63 -18.21 7.80 -5.58
C SER A 63 -17.44 6.61 -4.98
N ILE A 64 -16.10 6.72 -4.99
CA ILE A 64 -15.20 5.79 -4.28
C ILE A 64 -14.24 6.63 -3.45
N GLU A 65 -14.24 6.44 -2.14
CA GLU A 65 -13.29 7.03 -1.22
C GLU A 65 -12.40 5.94 -0.64
N MET A 66 -11.09 6.10 -0.77
CA MET A 66 -10.12 5.14 -0.25
C MET A 66 -8.97 5.85 0.46
N SER A 67 -8.41 5.21 1.46
CA SER A 67 -7.19 5.70 2.08
C SER A 67 -6.24 4.57 2.47
N GLU A 68 -4.95 4.85 2.42
CA GLU A 68 -3.88 4.04 2.96
C GLU A 68 -3.12 4.85 4.01
N HIS A 69 -3.21 4.41 5.24
CA HIS A 69 -2.46 4.95 6.37
C HIS A 69 -1.27 4.03 6.65
N VAL A 70 -0.08 4.49 6.32
CA VAL A 70 1.15 3.74 6.58
C VAL A 70 1.68 4.13 7.94
N CYS A 71 1.74 3.18 8.88
CA CYS A 71 2.25 3.48 10.22
C CYS A 71 3.72 3.93 10.17
N ASN A 72 4.09 4.73 11.16
CA ASN A 72 5.40 5.38 11.22
C ASN A 72 6.58 4.40 11.10
N MET A 73 6.52 3.24 11.77
CA MET A 73 7.58 2.24 11.73
C MET A 73 7.75 1.64 10.34
N HIS A 74 6.64 1.29 9.69
CA HIS A 74 6.65 0.75 8.34
C HIS A 74 7.15 1.79 7.32
N TYR A 75 6.71 3.05 7.46
CA TYR A 75 7.17 4.10 6.55
C TYR A 75 8.67 4.35 6.71
N VAL A 76 9.17 4.47 7.96
CA VAL A 76 10.61 4.65 8.22
C VAL A 76 11.41 3.49 7.63
N GLU A 77 11.03 2.26 7.98
CA GLU A 77 11.75 1.06 7.56
C GLU A 77 11.80 0.91 6.03
N SER A 78 10.70 1.13 5.34
CA SER A 78 10.62 0.88 3.89
C SER A 78 10.98 2.09 3.03
N TYR A 79 10.55 3.31 3.44
CA TYR A 79 10.53 4.50 2.59
C TYR A 79 11.47 5.62 3.05
N VAL A 80 12.03 5.53 4.26
CA VAL A 80 13.01 6.53 4.72
C VAL A 80 14.42 5.96 4.71
N VAL A 81 14.63 4.78 5.27
CA VAL A 81 15.95 4.17 5.38
C VAL A 81 16.12 2.89 4.56
N GLY A 82 15.04 2.26 4.15
CA GLY A 82 15.03 0.96 3.47
C GLY A 82 15.06 1.03 1.95
N LYS A 83 14.52 -0.02 1.34
CA LYS A 83 14.59 -0.27 -0.11
C LYS A 83 14.03 0.88 -0.96
N TRP A 84 12.96 1.53 -0.51
CA TRP A 84 12.25 2.57 -1.27
C TRP A 84 12.60 3.99 -0.80
N ARG A 85 13.79 4.21 -0.24
CA ARG A 85 14.21 5.46 0.43
C ARG A 85 14.40 6.67 -0.48
N SER A 86 14.51 6.46 -1.78
CA SER A 86 14.73 7.52 -2.76
C SER A 86 14.07 7.16 -4.09
N GLU A 87 13.29 8.09 -4.64
CA GLU A 87 12.70 7.94 -5.97
C GLU A 87 13.77 7.82 -7.05
N LYS A 88 14.81 8.63 -6.94
CA LYS A 88 15.94 8.63 -7.88
C LYS A 88 16.71 7.31 -7.88
N GLU A 89 16.96 6.72 -6.69
CA GLU A 89 17.72 5.48 -6.57
C GLU A 89 16.88 4.24 -6.91
N CYS A 90 15.61 4.23 -6.46
CA CYS A 90 14.74 3.06 -6.55
C CYS A 90 13.82 3.09 -7.77
N GLY A 91 13.76 4.22 -8.48
CA GLY A 91 12.91 4.39 -9.65
C GLY A 91 11.41 4.34 -9.35
N SER A 92 10.99 4.66 -8.13
CA SER A 92 9.58 4.59 -7.74
C SER A 92 9.22 5.62 -6.70
N THR A 93 8.10 6.32 -6.92
CA THR A 93 7.48 7.20 -5.93
C THR A 93 6.85 6.40 -4.79
N PHE A 94 6.56 7.05 -3.66
CA PHE A 94 5.82 6.43 -2.56
C PHE A 94 4.43 5.97 -3.02
N LEU A 95 3.73 6.79 -3.80
CA LEU A 95 2.43 6.42 -4.36
C LEU A 95 2.53 5.14 -5.21
N LEU A 96 3.51 5.05 -6.10
CA LEU A 96 3.66 3.89 -6.97
C LEU A 96 4.12 2.64 -6.19
N ALA A 97 5.12 2.76 -5.32
CA ALA A 97 5.65 1.61 -4.57
C ALA A 97 4.64 1.03 -3.57
N LYS A 98 3.85 1.89 -2.92
CA LYS A 98 2.87 1.48 -1.89
C LYS A 98 1.46 1.35 -2.43
N SER A 99 0.96 2.36 -3.11
CA SER A 99 -0.46 2.51 -3.41
C SER A 99 -0.86 2.15 -4.83
N CYS A 100 0.05 1.52 -5.60
CA CYS A 100 -0.36 0.85 -6.85
C CYS A 100 -1.47 -0.18 -6.61
N HIS A 101 -1.48 -0.85 -5.44
CA HIS A 101 -2.58 -1.72 -5.04
C HIS A 101 -3.90 -0.96 -4.86
N ASP A 102 -3.86 0.27 -4.37
CA ASP A 102 -5.05 1.07 -4.05
C ASP A 102 -5.63 1.67 -5.32
N THR A 103 -4.79 2.22 -6.19
CA THR A 103 -5.19 2.73 -7.51
C THR A 103 -5.73 1.62 -8.40
N ASP A 104 -5.11 0.44 -8.36
CA ASP A 104 -5.58 -0.76 -9.03
C ASP A 104 -6.97 -1.16 -8.56
N ARG A 105 -7.21 -1.23 -7.24
CA ARG A 105 -8.52 -1.58 -6.69
C ARG A 105 -9.59 -0.55 -7.03
N MET A 106 -9.27 0.73 -7.02
CA MET A 106 -10.21 1.78 -7.43
C MET A 106 -10.71 1.52 -8.86
N CYS A 107 -9.81 1.24 -9.80
CA CYS A 107 -10.17 0.87 -11.17
C CYS A 107 -10.89 -0.48 -11.23
N TRP A 108 -10.51 -1.45 -10.42
CA TRP A 108 -11.14 -2.77 -10.40
C TRP A 108 -12.57 -2.75 -9.87
N PHE A 109 -12.86 -1.98 -8.82
CA PHE A 109 -14.23 -1.81 -8.34
C PHE A 109 -15.12 -1.15 -9.39
N ASN A 110 -14.60 -0.18 -10.11
CA ASN A 110 -15.32 0.58 -11.14
C ASN A 110 -14.94 0.15 -12.57
N ASN A 111 -14.78 -1.16 -12.79
CA ASN A 111 -14.28 -1.71 -14.05
C ASN A 111 -15.26 -1.62 -15.26
N VAL A 112 -16.42 -1.03 -15.06
CA VAL A 112 -17.40 -0.74 -16.14
C VAL A 112 -17.06 0.56 -16.90
N THR A 113 -16.02 1.27 -16.47
CA THR A 113 -15.58 2.55 -17.02
C THR A 113 -14.06 2.68 -16.92
N GLU A 114 -13.51 3.78 -17.43
CA GLU A 114 -12.07 4.05 -17.41
C GLU A 114 -11.81 5.42 -16.76
N PRO A 115 -10.64 5.60 -16.09
CA PRO A 115 -10.17 6.93 -15.68
C PRO A 115 -10.06 7.87 -16.87
N GLU A 116 -10.52 9.11 -16.70
CA GLU A 116 -10.48 10.18 -17.70
C GLU A 116 -9.50 11.29 -17.30
N GLU A 117 -9.61 11.77 -16.08
CA GLU A 117 -8.79 12.85 -15.53
C GLU A 117 -8.26 12.49 -14.14
N VAL A 118 -7.07 12.98 -13.81
CA VAL A 118 -6.46 12.81 -12.49
C VAL A 118 -5.87 14.14 -12.02
N ALA A 119 -6.17 14.51 -10.77
CA ALA A 119 -5.51 15.59 -10.05
C ALA A 119 -4.87 15.04 -8.78
N SER A 120 -3.68 15.52 -8.43
CA SER A 120 -2.98 15.04 -7.24
C SER A 120 -2.14 16.14 -6.62
N PHE A 121 -2.13 16.18 -5.28
CA PHE A 121 -1.28 17.04 -4.47
C PHE A 121 -0.55 16.19 -3.44
N GLY A 122 0.72 16.44 -3.27
CA GLY A 122 1.53 15.76 -2.27
C GLY A 122 2.65 16.64 -1.74
N ASP A 123 3.17 16.30 -0.58
CA ASP A 123 4.24 17.06 0.07
C ASP A 123 4.93 16.21 1.15
N ARG A 124 6.00 16.77 1.74
CA ARG A 124 6.71 16.24 2.92
C ARG A 124 6.46 17.15 4.11
N LYS A 125 6.16 16.56 5.27
CA LYS A 125 5.91 17.34 6.49
C LYS A 125 6.54 16.74 7.74
N ILE A 126 6.68 15.42 7.79
CA ILE A 126 7.10 14.70 9.02
C ILE A 126 8.61 14.47 8.98
N PHE A 127 9.10 13.82 7.92
CA PHE A 127 10.49 13.37 7.78
C PHE A 127 11.31 14.39 6.98
N ILE A 128 11.46 15.60 7.54
CA ILE A 128 12.18 16.73 6.95
C ILE A 128 13.25 17.24 7.93
N PRO A 129 14.34 17.85 7.43
CA PRO A 129 15.44 18.34 8.28
C PRO A 129 15.00 19.29 9.39
N GLU A 130 14.00 20.13 9.14
CA GLU A 130 13.48 21.12 10.07
C GLU A 130 12.82 20.50 11.32
N ASN A 131 12.41 19.24 11.24
CA ASN A 131 11.81 18.49 12.34
C ASN A 131 12.85 17.67 13.14
N ALA A 132 14.10 17.70 12.74
CA ALA A 132 15.15 16.98 13.46
C ALA A 132 15.37 17.58 14.85
N PRO A 133 15.54 16.75 15.89
CA PRO A 133 15.89 17.26 17.22
C PRO A 133 17.20 18.03 17.20
N GLU A 134 17.29 19.11 17.97
CA GLU A 134 18.55 19.87 18.13
C GLU A 134 19.69 18.95 18.61
N GLY A 135 20.84 19.05 17.98
CA GLY A 135 22.00 18.20 18.29
C GLY A 135 21.95 16.81 17.69
N HIS A 136 21.00 16.51 16.79
CA HIS A 136 20.99 15.24 16.06
C HIS A 136 22.25 15.06 15.20
N THR A 137 22.56 13.81 14.87
CA THR A 137 23.65 13.46 13.95
C THR A 137 23.09 12.69 12.72
N GLU A 138 23.95 12.49 11.72
CA GLU A 138 23.57 11.77 10.47
C GLU A 138 23.13 10.33 10.71
N THR A 139 23.52 9.73 11.84
CA THR A 139 23.24 8.31 12.13
C THR A 139 22.68 8.13 13.52
N CYS A 140 21.69 7.22 13.66
CA CYS A 140 21.03 6.97 14.95
C CYS A 140 21.96 6.37 16.02
N HIS A 141 22.95 5.57 15.65
CA HIS A 141 23.84 4.89 16.58
C HIS A 141 24.86 5.82 17.28
N THR A 142 25.14 7.00 16.69
CA THR A 142 25.99 8.02 17.30
C THR A 142 25.20 9.24 17.81
N CYS A 143 23.88 9.24 17.63
CA CYS A 143 23.03 10.38 17.90
C CYS A 143 22.73 10.54 19.39
N PRO A 144 23.07 11.67 20.01
CA PRO A 144 22.73 11.93 21.42
C PRO A 144 21.21 12.02 21.65
N CYS A 145 20.43 12.34 20.61
CA CYS A 145 18.97 12.41 20.66
C CYS A 145 18.30 11.03 20.58
N GLU A 146 19.05 9.97 20.26
CA GLU A 146 18.54 8.62 20.01
C GLU A 146 17.58 8.09 21.10
N PRO A 147 17.89 8.21 22.39
CA PRO A 147 17.04 7.66 23.47
C PRO A 147 15.63 8.24 23.50
N THR A 148 15.46 9.49 23.08
CA THR A 148 14.18 10.21 23.09
C THR A 148 13.54 10.35 21.73
N CYS A 149 14.28 10.08 20.65
CA CYS A 149 13.79 10.18 19.28
C CYS A 149 12.73 9.10 19.00
N LYS A 150 11.50 9.53 18.74
CA LYS A 150 10.38 8.61 18.45
C LYS A 150 10.53 7.82 17.16
N TYR A 151 11.35 8.28 16.22
CA TYR A 151 11.59 7.65 14.92
C TYR A 151 12.99 7.02 14.79
N SER A 152 13.73 6.90 15.90
CA SER A 152 15.04 6.25 15.88
C SER A 152 14.98 4.87 15.24
N THR A 153 15.89 4.60 14.31
CA THR A 153 16.00 3.29 13.65
C THR A 153 16.40 2.20 14.65
N ASN A 154 17.21 2.52 15.69
CA ASN A 154 17.51 1.61 16.79
C ASN A 154 16.25 1.24 17.58
N ARG A 155 15.32 2.19 17.79
CA ARG A 155 14.02 1.87 18.40
C ARG A 155 13.23 0.89 17.54
N ILE A 156 13.17 1.11 16.23
CA ILE A 156 12.40 0.29 15.31
C ILE A 156 12.99 -1.12 15.23
N PHE A 157 14.27 -1.25 14.93
CA PHE A 157 14.88 -2.55 14.62
C PHE A 157 15.35 -3.33 15.84
N LEU A 158 15.79 -2.68 16.91
CA LEU A 158 16.35 -3.33 18.07
C LEU A 158 15.38 -3.39 19.26
N ARG A 159 14.73 -2.28 19.61
CA ARG A 159 13.84 -2.23 20.79
C ARG A 159 12.43 -2.75 20.50
N SER A 160 11.76 -2.20 19.49
CA SER A 160 10.39 -2.63 19.12
C SER A 160 10.37 -3.94 18.36
N LYS A 161 11.47 -4.28 17.68
CA LYS A 161 11.60 -5.45 16.80
C LYS A 161 10.55 -5.50 15.68
N CYS A 162 9.89 -4.35 15.40
CA CYS A 162 8.89 -4.23 14.36
C CYS A 162 9.57 -4.07 13.00
N PHE A 163 9.03 -4.75 11.98
CA PHE A 163 9.49 -4.64 10.58
C PHE A 163 11.00 -4.91 10.38
N ARG A 164 11.64 -5.60 11.31
CA ARG A 164 13.08 -5.88 11.25
C ARG A 164 13.44 -6.93 10.20
N GLU A 165 12.46 -7.64 9.66
CA GLU A 165 12.65 -8.63 8.60
C GLU A 165 13.35 -8.04 7.38
N ARG A 166 13.10 -6.77 7.08
CA ARG A 166 13.71 -6.08 5.92
C ARG A 166 15.21 -5.92 6.07
N ILE A 167 15.66 -5.42 7.23
CA ILE A 167 17.10 -5.31 7.49
C ILE A 167 17.76 -6.69 7.57
N MET A 168 17.03 -7.71 8.06
CA MET A 168 17.52 -9.09 8.12
C MET A 168 17.73 -9.69 6.73
N LEU A 169 16.88 -9.34 5.74
CA LEU A 169 17.06 -9.83 4.36
C LEU A 169 18.38 -9.39 3.72
N ASP A 170 18.95 -8.27 4.16
CA ASP A 170 20.21 -7.73 3.66
C ASP A 170 21.44 -8.32 4.43
N ILE A 171 21.20 -9.20 5.41
CA ILE A 171 22.26 -9.91 6.13
C ILE A 171 22.45 -11.28 5.48
N HIS A 172 23.65 -11.53 4.95
CA HIS A 172 23.98 -12.77 4.25
C HIS A 172 24.23 -13.93 5.22
N LYS A 173 23.18 -14.28 6.01
CA LYS A 173 23.15 -15.42 6.95
C LYS A 173 21.78 -16.10 6.88
N PRO A 174 21.67 -17.40 7.24
CA PRO A 174 20.36 -18.02 7.48
C PRO A 174 19.59 -17.21 8.54
N GLN A 175 18.29 -17.00 8.30
CA GLN A 175 17.49 -16.13 9.15
C GLN A 175 17.46 -16.57 10.63
N SER A 176 17.55 -17.89 10.86
CA SER A 176 17.63 -18.49 12.21
C SER A 176 18.94 -18.21 12.95
N GLU A 177 20.00 -17.78 12.24
CA GLU A 177 21.33 -17.51 12.79
C GLU A 177 21.60 -16.01 12.96
N ILE A 178 20.68 -15.15 12.53
CA ILE A 178 20.84 -13.70 12.64
C ILE A 178 20.64 -13.28 14.10
N THR A 179 21.69 -12.66 14.66
CA THR A 179 21.69 -12.12 16.01
C THR A 179 21.29 -10.65 16.06
N GLU A 180 21.00 -10.12 17.24
CA GLU A 180 20.77 -8.67 17.41
C GLU A 180 22.03 -7.84 17.11
N GLU A 181 23.21 -8.39 17.33
CA GLU A 181 24.48 -7.75 16.96
C GLU A 181 24.64 -7.66 15.44
N ASP A 182 24.23 -8.68 14.69
CA ASP A 182 24.22 -8.64 13.22
C ASP A 182 23.30 -7.52 12.71
N ILE A 183 22.10 -7.39 13.28
CA ILE A 183 21.14 -6.34 12.91
C ILE A 183 21.71 -4.97 13.25
N LYS A 184 22.34 -4.81 14.41
CA LYS A 184 22.98 -3.56 14.80
C LYS A 184 24.12 -3.18 13.85
N ASN A 185 24.97 -4.14 13.51
CA ASN A 185 26.10 -3.93 12.59
C ASN A 185 25.61 -3.62 11.17
N GLN A 186 24.53 -4.27 10.71
CA GLN A 186 23.88 -3.95 9.45
C GLN A 186 23.32 -2.50 9.47
N GLY A 187 22.69 -2.09 10.57
CA GLY A 187 22.21 -0.71 10.75
C GLY A 187 23.37 0.30 10.67
N ILE A 188 24.47 0.04 11.38
CA ILE A 188 25.66 0.91 11.39
C ILE A 188 26.27 1.09 9.97
N ASN A 189 26.30 0.04 9.18
CA ASN A 189 27.01 -0.01 7.91
C ASN A 189 26.12 0.21 6.68
N SER A 190 24.86 0.60 6.86
CA SER A 190 23.90 0.77 5.76
C SER A 190 23.00 1.99 5.98
N SER A 191 22.10 2.20 5.00
CA SER A 191 21.07 3.24 5.11
C SER A 191 20.11 3.04 6.30
N TYR A 192 19.96 1.82 6.81
CA TYR A 192 19.08 1.52 7.94
C TYR A 192 19.47 2.21 9.25
N GLY A 193 20.69 2.67 9.40
CA GLY A 193 21.14 3.41 10.58
C GLY A 193 21.11 4.93 10.42
N ARG A 194 20.71 5.45 9.27
CA ARG A 194 20.69 6.89 9.01
C ARG A 194 19.61 7.63 9.77
N CYS A 195 19.81 8.92 9.95
CA CYS A 195 18.81 9.80 10.52
C CYS A 195 17.59 9.87 9.59
N VAL A 196 16.40 9.76 10.18
CA VAL A 196 15.14 9.78 9.41
C VAL A 196 14.78 11.17 8.88
N TYR A 197 15.41 12.19 9.39
CA TYR A 197 15.18 13.60 9.05
C TYR A 197 16.13 14.12 7.97
N GLU A 198 16.97 13.28 7.41
CA GLU A 198 17.76 13.66 6.23
C GLU A 198 16.85 14.12 5.08
N ASP A 199 17.39 14.97 4.21
CA ASP A 199 16.66 15.38 3.01
C ASP A 199 16.41 14.19 2.08
N LYS A 200 15.15 14.02 1.66
CA LYS A 200 14.69 12.92 0.82
C LYS A 200 13.83 13.46 -0.32
N ASP A 201 13.74 12.71 -1.39
CA ASP A 201 12.95 13.02 -2.57
C ASP A 201 11.55 12.36 -2.56
N LEU A 202 11.20 11.58 -1.53
CA LEU A 202 9.89 10.95 -1.38
C LEU A 202 8.91 11.80 -0.59
N LEU A 203 7.67 11.80 -1.01
CA LEU A 203 6.56 12.41 -0.28
C LEU A 203 6.17 11.57 0.93
N ASP A 204 5.69 12.19 2.02
CA ASP A 204 5.12 11.47 3.17
C ASP A 204 3.58 11.55 3.22
N ARG A 205 2.96 12.31 2.34
CA ARG A 205 1.51 12.37 2.13
C ARG A 205 1.17 12.77 0.71
N GLN A 206 0.08 12.21 0.19
CA GLN A 206 -0.40 12.54 -1.15
C GLN A 206 -1.89 12.24 -1.25
N ASN A 207 -2.64 13.17 -1.83
CA ASN A 207 -4.04 12.98 -2.19
C ASN A 207 -4.18 12.91 -3.70
N MET A 208 -5.14 12.10 -4.16
CA MET A 208 -5.45 11.94 -5.57
C MET A 208 -6.96 11.96 -5.77
N ILE A 209 -7.41 12.62 -6.82
CA ILE A 209 -8.79 12.61 -7.29
C ILE A 209 -8.77 12.07 -8.72
N VAL A 210 -9.65 11.11 -9.00
CA VAL A 210 -9.80 10.47 -10.30
C VAL A 210 -11.24 10.68 -10.77
N LYS A 211 -11.41 11.31 -11.93
CA LYS A 211 -12.70 11.37 -12.64
C LYS A 211 -12.75 10.24 -13.65
N PHE A 212 -13.83 9.49 -13.64
CA PHE A 212 -14.09 8.41 -14.59
C PHE A 212 -15.00 8.89 -15.73
N LYS A 213 -14.93 8.24 -16.89
CA LYS A 213 -15.72 8.57 -18.08
C LYS A 213 -17.24 8.48 -17.87
N ASN A 214 -17.71 7.68 -16.93
CA ASN A 214 -19.12 7.59 -16.55
C ASN A 214 -19.57 8.68 -15.58
N GLY A 215 -18.70 9.62 -15.22
CA GLY A 215 -18.96 10.74 -14.31
C GLY A 215 -18.74 10.42 -12.83
N SER A 216 -18.47 9.19 -12.44
CA SER A 216 -18.13 8.86 -11.04
C SER A 216 -16.76 9.44 -10.66
N ILE A 217 -16.58 9.70 -9.36
CA ILE A 217 -15.36 10.30 -8.80
C ILE A 217 -14.73 9.33 -7.80
N GLY A 218 -13.43 9.06 -7.98
CA GLY A 218 -12.61 8.37 -6.99
C GLY A 218 -11.71 9.34 -6.23
N THR A 219 -11.61 9.20 -4.91
CA THR A 219 -10.65 9.92 -4.07
C THR A 219 -9.76 8.95 -3.35
N PHE A 220 -8.48 9.31 -3.22
CA PHE A 220 -7.52 8.49 -2.51
C PHE A 220 -6.60 9.36 -1.66
N ASN A 221 -6.43 8.97 -0.39
CA ASN A 221 -5.56 9.64 0.56
C ASN A 221 -4.45 8.69 1.02
N LEU A 222 -3.20 9.02 0.70
CA LEU A 222 -1.99 8.32 1.15
C LEU A 222 -1.31 9.14 2.24
N VAL A 223 -1.17 8.56 3.43
CA VAL A 223 -0.56 9.21 4.60
C VAL A 223 0.46 8.29 5.23
N ALA A 224 1.69 8.78 5.39
CA ALA A 224 2.73 8.15 6.19
C ALA A 224 2.74 8.69 7.63
N GLY A 225 3.34 7.94 8.53
CA GLY A 225 3.55 8.38 9.92
C GLY A 225 2.33 8.24 10.83
N SER A 226 1.29 7.54 10.39
CA SER A 226 0.14 7.22 11.24
C SER A 226 0.51 6.33 12.42
N ALA A 227 -0.28 6.34 13.48
CA ALA A 227 -0.06 5.50 14.65
C ALA A 227 -0.29 4.01 14.35
N LYS A 228 -1.29 3.70 13.53
CA LYS A 228 -1.65 2.35 13.05
C LYS A 228 -1.71 2.34 11.53
N GLY A 229 -1.18 1.28 10.90
CA GLY A 229 -1.40 1.04 9.48
C GLY A 229 -2.83 0.58 9.24
N GLU A 230 -3.53 1.19 8.27
CA GLU A 230 -4.91 0.85 7.98
C GLU A 230 -5.31 1.26 6.55
N ARG A 231 -6.24 0.51 5.96
CA ARG A 231 -6.91 0.88 4.73
C ARG A 231 -8.40 1.04 4.98
N TYR A 232 -8.91 2.21 4.64
CA TYR A 232 -10.33 2.50 4.68
C TYR A 232 -10.90 2.53 3.27
N ILE A 233 -12.16 2.16 3.16
CA ILE A 233 -12.93 2.21 1.91
C ILE A 233 -14.35 2.67 2.18
N HIS A 234 -14.88 3.52 1.30
CA HIS A 234 -16.27 3.90 1.24
C HIS A 234 -16.66 4.02 -0.24
N ILE A 235 -17.60 3.19 -0.66
CA ILE A 235 -18.13 3.19 -2.03
C ILE A 235 -19.61 3.54 -1.96
N VAL A 236 -20.00 4.58 -2.65
CA VAL A 236 -21.39 5.04 -2.76
C VAL A 236 -21.90 4.73 -4.16
N GLY A 237 -23.03 4.10 -4.23
CA GLY A 237 -23.79 3.84 -5.45
C GLY A 237 -25.16 4.50 -5.44
N GLU A 238 -25.95 4.30 -6.51
CA GLU A 238 -27.29 4.86 -6.66
C GLU A 238 -28.29 4.28 -5.63
N ASP A 239 -28.08 3.03 -5.19
CA ASP A 239 -29.03 2.29 -4.36
C ASP A 239 -28.51 1.95 -2.95
N GLY A 240 -27.26 2.33 -2.65
CA GLY A 240 -26.65 2.03 -1.36
C GLY A 240 -25.16 2.35 -1.31
N GLU A 241 -24.54 1.97 -0.19
CA GLU A 241 -23.13 2.23 0.06
C GLU A 241 -22.46 1.07 0.80
N ILE A 242 -21.15 0.95 0.62
CA ILE A 242 -20.31 -0.04 1.30
C ILE A 242 -19.16 0.71 1.97
N PHE A 243 -18.93 0.49 3.26
CA PHE A 243 -17.82 1.12 3.97
C PHE A 243 -17.22 0.22 5.05
N GLY A 244 -15.92 0.35 5.27
CA GLY A 244 -15.21 -0.44 6.28
C GLY A 244 -13.70 -0.21 6.30
N ALA A 245 -13.02 -0.93 7.19
CA ALA A 245 -11.59 -0.96 7.34
C ALA A 245 -11.05 -2.39 7.14
N LEU A 246 -9.94 -2.50 6.39
CA LEU A 246 -9.38 -3.82 6.02
C LEU A 246 -9.03 -4.67 7.24
N SER A 247 -8.44 -4.07 8.29
CA SER A 247 -7.99 -4.82 9.47
C SER A 247 -9.12 -5.38 10.31
N ASP A 248 -10.34 -4.87 10.14
CA ASP A 248 -11.51 -5.35 10.89
C ASP A 248 -12.07 -6.63 10.27
N ASN A 249 -11.70 -6.94 9.00
CA ASN A 249 -12.27 -8.02 8.20
C ASN A 249 -13.80 -7.99 8.14
N LYS A 250 -14.36 -6.81 8.32
CA LYS A 250 -15.80 -6.52 8.30
C LYS A 250 -16.04 -5.23 7.57
N TYR A 251 -17.19 -5.18 6.91
CA TYR A 251 -17.68 -3.94 6.32
C TYR A 251 -19.19 -3.88 6.44
N THR A 252 -19.74 -2.68 6.33
CA THR A 252 -21.18 -2.44 6.33
C THR A 252 -21.64 -2.21 4.90
N LEU A 253 -22.67 -2.94 4.49
CA LEU A 253 -23.51 -2.67 3.33
C LEU A 253 -24.76 -1.95 3.82
N ARG A 254 -24.94 -0.69 3.42
CA ARG A 254 -26.10 0.13 3.77
C ARG A 254 -26.96 0.38 2.55
N ARG A 255 -28.25 0.15 2.67
CA ARG A 255 -29.22 0.41 1.61
C ARG A 255 -30.39 1.22 2.13
N TYR A 256 -30.89 2.13 1.30
CA TYR A 256 -32.11 2.87 1.61
C TYR A 256 -33.32 1.99 1.32
N ASP A 257 -34.27 1.94 2.25
CA ASP A 257 -35.53 1.25 2.10
C ASP A 257 -36.65 2.28 1.81
N PHE A 258 -37.03 2.41 0.54
CA PHE A 258 -38.05 3.34 0.08
C PHE A 258 -39.47 3.02 0.59
N VAL A 259 -39.68 1.84 1.18
CA VAL A 259 -41.00 1.47 1.74
C VAL A 259 -41.17 2.02 3.16
N THR A 260 -40.09 2.01 3.93
CA THR A 260 -40.09 2.45 5.32
C THR A 260 -39.47 3.81 5.55
N ASP A 261 -38.94 4.45 4.49
CA ASP A 261 -38.17 5.70 4.56
C ASP A 261 -36.99 5.65 5.56
N THR A 262 -36.35 4.48 5.66
CA THR A 262 -35.22 4.26 6.53
C THR A 262 -34.07 3.65 5.76
N PHE A 263 -32.93 3.45 6.41
CA PHE A 263 -31.83 2.65 5.85
C PHE A 263 -31.65 1.35 6.63
N LYS A 264 -31.12 0.34 5.96
CA LYS A 264 -30.78 -0.95 6.55
C LYS A 264 -29.28 -1.18 6.43
N ASP A 265 -28.65 -1.55 7.54
CA ASP A 265 -27.27 -1.95 7.62
C ASP A 265 -27.17 -3.48 7.70
N GLU A 266 -26.38 -4.05 6.78
CA GLU A 266 -25.98 -5.44 6.81
C GLU A 266 -24.45 -5.46 7.05
N VAL A 267 -24.02 -6.14 8.12
CA VAL A 267 -22.59 -6.28 8.42
C VAL A 267 -22.11 -7.59 7.84
N GLU A 268 -21.19 -7.47 6.88
CA GLU A 268 -20.51 -8.61 6.29
C GLU A 268 -19.21 -8.89 7.07
N ASP A 269 -19.11 -10.10 7.60
CA ASP A 269 -17.95 -10.56 8.38
C ASP A 269 -17.21 -11.66 7.61
N VAL A 270 -16.04 -11.33 7.11
CA VAL A 270 -15.18 -12.25 6.33
C VAL A 270 -14.00 -12.78 7.17
N SER A 271 -14.03 -12.62 8.49
CA SER A 271 -12.91 -12.99 9.37
C SER A 271 -12.54 -14.47 9.30
N LEU A 272 -13.51 -15.35 9.04
CA LEU A 272 -13.31 -16.79 8.92
C LEU A 272 -12.62 -17.19 7.61
N ASP A 273 -12.69 -16.34 6.59
CA ASP A 273 -12.12 -16.60 5.27
C ASP A 273 -10.66 -16.09 5.16
N VAL A 274 -10.22 -15.33 6.16
CA VAL A 274 -8.90 -14.71 6.17
C VAL A 274 -7.84 -15.72 6.62
N LEU A 275 -6.90 -16.01 5.72
CA LEU A 275 -5.72 -16.79 6.07
C LEU A 275 -4.72 -15.90 6.84
N ASN A 276 -4.18 -16.42 7.93
CA ASN A 276 -3.15 -15.72 8.71
C ASN A 276 -1.77 -15.79 8.02
N CYS A 277 -1.69 -15.18 6.86
CA CYS A 277 -0.48 -15.09 6.05
C CYS A 277 -0.44 -13.74 5.30
N GLY A 278 0.62 -13.49 4.52
CA GLY A 278 0.86 -12.21 3.85
C GLY A 278 -0.37 -11.60 3.17
N HIS A 279 -0.51 -10.28 3.31
CA HIS A 279 -1.62 -9.48 2.77
C HIS A 279 -3.01 -10.06 3.09
N SER A 280 -3.26 -10.47 4.34
CA SER A 280 -4.56 -11.03 4.78
C SER A 280 -5.03 -12.20 3.92
N GLY A 281 -4.10 -13.08 3.51
CA GLY A 281 -4.38 -14.26 2.68
C GLY A 281 -4.34 -14.03 1.17
N GLY A 282 -4.17 -12.79 0.73
CA GLY A 282 -4.18 -12.46 -0.70
C GLY A 282 -3.05 -13.11 -1.50
N ASP A 283 -1.84 -13.24 -0.90
CA ASP A 283 -0.71 -13.88 -1.58
C ASP A 283 -0.98 -15.35 -1.92
N VAL A 284 -1.51 -16.09 -0.95
CA VAL A 284 -1.87 -17.52 -1.16
C VAL A 284 -3.03 -17.65 -2.14
N ALA A 285 -4.02 -16.78 -2.03
CA ALA A 285 -5.18 -16.82 -2.92
C ALA A 285 -4.80 -16.51 -4.37
N LEU A 286 -3.91 -15.53 -4.61
CA LEU A 286 -3.36 -15.25 -5.94
C LEU A 286 -2.65 -16.48 -6.51
N MET A 287 -1.75 -17.12 -5.73
CA MET A 287 -0.99 -18.29 -6.18
C MET A 287 -1.83 -19.54 -6.48
N ARG A 288 -3.07 -19.59 -5.98
CA ARG A 288 -4.03 -20.66 -6.32
C ARG A 288 -4.83 -20.38 -7.58
N ASP A 289 -4.91 -19.12 -7.98
CA ASP A 289 -5.71 -18.64 -9.10
C ASP A 289 -4.88 -18.55 -10.41
N VAL A 290 -3.56 -18.46 -10.30
CA VAL A 290 -2.58 -18.42 -11.40
C VAL A 290 -1.89 -19.76 -11.58
#